data_e57d4859652d446a0e9f41672cfa5030
#
_entry.id   e57d4859652d446a0e9f41672cfa5030
#
_cell.length_a   1.000
_cell.length_b   1.000
_cell.length_c   1.000
_cell.angle_alpha   90.00
_cell.angle_beta   90.00
_cell.angle_gamma   90.00
#
_symmetry.space_group_name_H-M   'P 1'
#
loop_
_entity.id
_entity.type
_entity.pdbx_description
1 polymer ?
#
loop_
_entity_poly.entity_id
_entity_poly.type
_entity_poly.pdbx_seq_one_letter_code
_entity_poly.pdbx_strand_id
1 'polypeptide(L)'
;MNDHYVINLGRQLGSGGKEIGEKLAKALNIAFYDKELIQLASDESGLCKEFFEKADEKAQQTMLGGLFGGRLQFISDGTIPYGSFLNNDSLFKIQSDVIRQLAENQSCLFVGRCADYILRDHPRHVNIFISASKEARIERLMHLQDITQEQAEEKIEKADKKRASYYNYYSYKTWGAAATYHLCIDSSVMGIDKTVEYILQFVKHKLNIQ
;
A
#
# COMPACT_ATOMS: atom_id res chain seq x y z
N MET A 1 -9.99 10.06 23.85
CA MET A 1 -8.91 9.36 23.11
C MET A 1 -9.55 8.74 21.88
N ASN A 2 -8.92 8.87 20.73
CA ASN A 2 -9.45 8.24 19.50
C ASN A 2 -9.35 6.72 19.67
N ASP A 3 -10.47 6.02 19.67
CA ASP A 3 -10.54 4.56 19.91
C ASP A 3 -10.32 3.75 18.63
N HIS A 4 -10.03 4.42 17.51
CA HIS A 4 -9.75 3.80 16.24
C HIS A 4 -8.44 3.00 16.28
N TYR A 5 -8.41 1.91 15.51
CA TYR A 5 -7.22 1.09 15.36
C TYR A 5 -6.95 0.77 13.90
N VAL A 6 -5.72 0.43 13.58
CA VAL A 6 -5.30 0.14 12.22
C VAL A 6 -4.62 -1.21 12.11
N ILE A 7 -4.92 -1.91 11.03
CA ILE A 7 -4.29 -3.17 10.66
C ILE A 7 -3.55 -2.95 9.34
N ASN A 8 -2.24 -3.14 9.34
CA ASN A 8 -1.40 -2.99 8.17
C ASN A 8 -0.96 -4.37 7.69
N LEU A 9 -1.28 -4.74 6.45
CA LEU A 9 -1.09 -6.07 5.92
C LEU A 9 -0.13 -6.04 4.73
N GLY A 10 1.12 -6.49 4.96
CA GLY A 10 2.08 -6.84 3.93
C GLY A 10 1.80 -8.26 3.39
N ARG A 11 2.14 -8.53 2.12
CA ARG A 11 1.85 -9.85 1.53
C ARG A 11 2.68 -10.14 0.29
N GLN A 12 3.01 -11.40 0.10
CA GLN A 12 3.54 -11.92 -1.15
C GLN A 12 2.44 -12.03 -2.22
N LEU A 13 2.80 -11.99 -3.50
CA LEU A 13 1.85 -12.29 -4.57
C LEU A 13 1.48 -13.77 -4.54
N GLY A 14 0.21 -14.09 -4.70
CA GLY A 14 -0.29 -15.46 -4.64
C GLY A 14 -0.54 -16.01 -3.23
N SER A 15 -0.13 -15.30 -2.15
CA SER A 15 -0.37 -15.75 -0.78
C SER A 15 -1.83 -15.64 -0.29
N GLY A 16 -2.74 -15.14 -1.10
CA GLY A 16 -4.12 -14.88 -0.65
C GLY A 16 -4.28 -13.68 0.28
N GLY A 17 -3.21 -12.89 0.49
CA GLY A 17 -3.22 -11.81 1.47
C GLY A 17 -4.29 -10.72 1.23
N LYS A 18 -4.72 -10.45 -0.02
CA LYS A 18 -5.83 -9.53 -0.29
C LYS A 18 -7.14 -10.10 0.23
N GLU A 19 -7.46 -11.33 -0.13
CA GLU A 19 -8.68 -12.02 0.32
C GLU A 19 -8.73 -12.19 1.84
N ILE A 20 -7.59 -12.51 2.47
CA ILE A 20 -7.47 -12.56 3.93
C ILE A 20 -7.79 -11.17 4.52
N GLY A 21 -7.24 -10.10 3.96
CA GLY A 21 -7.50 -8.73 4.41
C GLY A 21 -8.97 -8.33 4.29
N GLU A 22 -9.63 -8.65 3.18
CA GLU A 22 -11.06 -8.40 2.96
C GLU A 22 -11.93 -9.14 3.97
N LYS A 23 -11.66 -10.44 4.21
CA LYS A 23 -12.38 -11.24 5.19
C LYS A 23 -12.16 -10.74 6.63
N LEU A 24 -10.94 -10.34 6.97
CA LEU A 24 -10.63 -9.75 8.29
C LEU A 24 -11.36 -8.41 8.51
N ALA A 25 -11.31 -7.51 7.52
CA ALA A 25 -11.98 -6.23 7.61
C ALA A 25 -13.50 -6.41 7.78
N LYS A 26 -14.09 -7.35 7.03
CA LYS A 26 -15.50 -7.72 7.17
C LYS A 26 -15.82 -8.28 8.55
N ALA A 27 -15.00 -9.19 9.07
CA ALA A 27 -15.21 -9.82 10.39
C ALA A 27 -15.08 -8.81 11.55
N LEU A 28 -14.26 -7.79 11.41
CA LEU A 28 -14.06 -6.71 12.37
C LEU A 28 -14.96 -5.50 12.14
N ASN A 29 -15.77 -5.52 11.07
CA ASN A 29 -16.61 -4.40 10.65
C ASN A 29 -15.84 -3.06 10.54
N ILE A 30 -14.68 -3.09 9.87
CA ILE A 30 -13.81 -1.93 9.65
C ILE A 30 -13.61 -1.67 8.16
N ALA A 31 -13.17 -0.45 7.82
CA ALA A 31 -12.90 -0.08 6.44
C ALA A 31 -11.70 -0.86 5.89
N PHE A 32 -11.78 -1.24 4.61
CA PHE A 32 -10.72 -1.95 3.89
C PHE A 32 -10.16 -1.05 2.78
N TYR A 33 -8.83 -0.94 2.74
CA TYR A 33 -8.14 -0.13 1.73
C TYR A 33 -6.98 -0.91 1.12
N ASP A 34 -7.11 -1.24 -0.16
CA ASP A 34 -6.00 -1.73 -0.98
C ASP A 34 -5.38 -0.59 -1.82
N LYS A 35 -4.48 -0.97 -2.72
CA LYS A 35 -3.78 -0.01 -3.59
C LYS A 35 -4.76 0.85 -4.40
N GLU A 36 -5.78 0.23 -4.96
CA GLU A 36 -6.76 0.86 -5.85
C GLU A 36 -7.63 1.84 -5.07
N LEU A 37 -8.09 1.44 -3.88
CA LEU A 37 -8.92 2.28 -3.02
C LEU A 37 -8.12 3.44 -2.40
N ILE A 38 -6.84 3.25 -2.07
CA ILE A 38 -5.97 4.34 -1.61
C ILE A 38 -5.74 5.35 -2.75
N GLN A 39 -5.58 4.89 -3.99
CA GLN A 39 -5.44 5.77 -5.13
C GLN A 39 -6.73 6.59 -5.35
N LEU A 40 -7.88 5.94 -5.34
CA LEU A 40 -9.17 6.61 -5.46
C LEU A 40 -9.38 7.68 -4.38
N ALA A 41 -9.12 7.33 -3.11
CA ALA A 41 -9.20 8.28 -2.01
C ALA A 41 -8.20 9.44 -2.15
N SER A 42 -7.02 9.21 -2.74
CA SER A 42 -6.06 10.27 -3.04
C SER A 42 -6.57 11.23 -4.10
N ASP A 43 -7.24 10.71 -5.11
CA ASP A 43 -7.81 11.51 -6.20
C ASP A 43 -9.02 12.33 -5.70
N GLU A 44 -9.88 11.74 -4.87
CA GLU A 44 -11.08 12.37 -4.31
C GLU A 44 -10.77 13.41 -3.22
N SER A 45 -9.68 13.24 -2.49
CA SER A 45 -9.31 14.14 -1.37
C SER A 45 -8.93 15.56 -1.79
N GLY A 46 -8.72 15.81 -3.08
CA GLY A 46 -8.20 17.06 -3.61
C GLY A 46 -6.69 17.29 -3.33
N LEU A 47 -6.04 16.45 -2.54
CA LEU A 47 -4.61 16.58 -2.22
C LEU A 47 -3.72 16.53 -3.47
N CYS A 48 -4.12 15.74 -4.46
CA CYS A 48 -3.46 15.74 -5.76
C CYS A 48 -3.52 17.13 -6.41
N LYS A 49 -4.69 17.79 -6.40
CA LYS A 49 -4.90 19.12 -6.97
C LYS A 49 -4.08 20.19 -6.24
N GLU A 50 -4.16 20.24 -4.92
CA GLU A 50 -3.36 21.16 -4.11
C GLU A 50 -1.85 20.98 -4.30
N PHE A 51 -1.41 19.74 -4.49
CA PHE A 51 0.00 19.46 -4.74
C PHE A 51 0.44 20.05 -6.09
N PHE A 52 -0.36 19.93 -7.15
CA PHE A 52 -0.07 20.51 -8.46
C PHE A 52 -0.08 22.03 -8.41
N GLU A 53 -1.06 22.64 -7.76
CA GLU A 53 -1.14 24.09 -7.60
C GLU A 53 0.11 24.65 -6.90
N LYS A 54 0.56 24.01 -5.80
CA LYS A 54 1.80 24.39 -5.08
C LYS A 54 3.08 24.14 -5.90
N ALA A 55 3.11 23.13 -6.75
CA ALA A 55 4.24 22.85 -7.65
C ALA A 55 4.32 23.90 -8.75
N ASP A 56 3.19 24.31 -9.31
CA ASP A 56 3.11 25.36 -10.33
C ASP A 56 3.49 26.74 -9.77
N GLU A 57 3.07 27.08 -8.54
CA GLU A 57 3.49 28.32 -7.86
C GLU A 57 5.00 28.36 -7.64
N LYS A 58 5.63 27.26 -7.23
CA LYS A 58 7.10 27.19 -7.08
C LYS A 58 7.81 27.28 -8.42
N ALA A 59 7.28 26.68 -9.48
CA ALA A 59 7.83 26.77 -10.82
C ALA A 59 7.78 28.23 -11.35
N GLN A 60 6.68 28.94 -11.11
CA GLN A 60 6.53 30.36 -11.47
C GLN A 60 7.48 31.26 -10.68
N GLN A 61 7.67 31.04 -9.40
CA GLN A 61 8.61 31.80 -8.57
C GLN A 61 10.07 31.56 -9.00
N THR A 62 10.40 30.37 -9.47
CA THR A 62 11.74 30.05 -9.98
C THR A 62 11.99 30.68 -11.37
N MET A 63 10.96 30.84 -12.19
CA MET A 63 11.04 31.51 -13.51
C MET A 63 11.20 33.01 -13.39
N LEU A 64 10.67 33.65 -12.34
CA LEU A 64 10.83 35.09 -12.11
C LEU A 64 12.22 35.48 -11.55
N GLY A 65 13.00 34.50 -11.07
CA GLY A 65 14.34 34.73 -10.48
C GLY A 65 15.52 34.39 -11.35
N GLY A 66 15.37 33.88 -12.55
CA GLY A 66 16.45 33.37 -13.40
C GLY A 66 16.43 33.91 -14.80
N LEU A 67 17.22 34.97 -15.03
CA LEU A 67 17.59 35.50 -16.34
C LEU A 67 18.48 34.50 -17.08
N PHE A 68 17.91 33.57 -17.85
CA PHE A 68 18.59 32.92 -18.97
C PHE A 68 17.56 32.37 -19.96
N GLY A 69 17.43 33.12 -21.08
CA GLY A 69 16.67 32.72 -22.24
C GLY A 69 17.31 31.52 -22.94
N GLY A 70 16.50 30.64 -23.41
CA GLY A 70 16.88 29.64 -24.39
C GLY A 70 16.36 28.23 -24.10
N ARG A 71 15.35 27.84 -24.86
CA ARG A 71 14.88 26.47 -25.05
C ARG A 71 13.61 26.00 -24.32
N LEU A 72 12.57 26.81 -24.32
CA LEU A 72 11.20 26.34 -24.02
C LEU A 72 10.26 26.64 -25.19
N GLN A 73 10.58 26.12 -26.39
CA GLN A 73 9.75 26.27 -27.59
C GLN A 73 9.03 24.96 -27.99
N PHE A 74 8.82 24.03 -27.06
CA PHE A 74 8.13 22.77 -27.32
C PHE A 74 6.97 22.46 -26.36
N ILE A 75 6.34 23.50 -25.77
CA ILE A 75 5.11 23.31 -25.00
C ILE A 75 4.01 24.13 -25.65
N SER A 76 3.67 23.78 -26.87
CA SER A 76 2.54 24.38 -27.61
C SER A 76 1.52 23.33 -28.10
N ASP A 77 1.51 22.14 -27.52
CA ASP A 77 0.45 21.19 -27.80
C ASP A 77 -0.10 20.66 -26.48
N GLY A 78 -1.37 20.96 -26.22
CA GLY A 78 -2.09 20.82 -24.95
C GLY A 78 -2.33 19.39 -24.46
N THR A 79 -1.37 18.49 -24.60
CA THR A 79 -1.43 17.09 -24.12
C THR A 79 -0.17 16.70 -23.36
N ILE A 80 0.06 17.35 -22.20
CA ILE A 80 0.98 16.77 -21.22
C ILE A 80 0.21 15.72 -20.43
N PRO A 81 0.59 14.43 -20.48
CA PRO A 81 -0.07 13.43 -19.66
C PRO A 81 0.09 13.80 -18.19
N TYR A 82 -0.99 13.97 -17.47
CA TYR A 82 -1.08 14.33 -16.04
C TYR A 82 -0.21 13.43 -15.11
N GLY A 83 0.27 12.28 -15.60
CA GLY A 83 1.13 11.35 -14.87
C GLY A 83 2.64 11.63 -14.97
N SER A 84 3.11 12.59 -15.76
CA SER A 84 4.55 12.80 -16.01
C SER A 84 5.24 13.69 -14.96
N PHE A 85 4.49 14.45 -14.17
CA PHE A 85 5.03 15.40 -13.17
C PHE A 85 5.09 14.87 -11.75
N LEU A 86 4.38 13.80 -11.41
CA LEU A 86 4.49 13.16 -10.11
C LEU A 86 5.71 12.24 -10.12
N ASN A 87 6.80 12.68 -9.51
CA ASN A 87 7.83 11.73 -9.14
C ASN A 87 7.28 10.77 -8.08
N ASN A 88 7.91 9.62 -7.93
CA ASN A 88 7.47 8.59 -6.98
C ASN A 88 7.37 9.11 -5.54
N ASP A 89 8.18 10.07 -5.15
CA ASP A 89 8.22 10.65 -3.80
C ASP A 89 7.00 11.54 -3.52
N SER A 90 6.59 12.32 -4.51
CA SER A 90 5.38 13.15 -4.41
C SER A 90 4.12 12.29 -4.26
N LEU A 91 4.03 11.24 -5.06
CA LEU A 91 2.92 10.28 -4.98
C LEU A 91 2.92 9.55 -3.63
N PHE A 92 4.09 9.16 -3.13
CA PHE A 92 4.21 8.55 -1.81
C PHE A 92 3.74 9.49 -0.70
N LYS A 93 4.10 10.79 -0.78
CA LYS A 93 3.67 11.79 0.18
C LYS A 93 2.15 11.95 0.20
N ILE A 94 1.51 12.13 -0.95
CA ILE A 94 0.05 12.25 -1.07
C ILE A 94 -0.64 11.01 -0.50
N GLN A 95 -0.20 9.82 -0.89
CA GLN A 95 -0.74 8.57 -0.36
C GLN A 95 -0.54 8.43 1.15
N SER A 96 0.58 8.91 1.68
CA SER A 96 0.84 8.90 3.12
C SER A 96 -0.11 9.79 3.89
N ASP A 97 -0.39 10.99 3.36
CA ASP A 97 -1.31 11.94 3.99
C ASP A 97 -2.76 11.40 3.97
N VAL A 98 -3.18 10.80 2.86
CA VAL A 98 -4.48 10.12 2.76
C VAL A 98 -4.59 8.95 3.74
N ILE A 99 -3.57 8.09 3.84
CA ILE A 99 -3.56 6.96 4.78
C ILE A 99 -3.70 7.45 6.23
N ARG A 100 -2.99 8.52 6.62
CA ARG A 100 -3.12 9.11 7.95
C ARG A 100 -4.52 9.65 8.19
N GLN A 101 -5.07 10.42 7.26
CA GLN A 101 -6.41 10.98 7.35
C GLN A 101 -7.48 9.88 7.49
N LEU A 102 -7.40 8.81 6.71
CA LEU A 102 -8.32 7.67 6.82
C LEU A 102 -8.21 6.98 8.19
N ALA A 103 -7.00 6.80 8.71
CA ALA A 103 -6.75 6.17 10.00
C ALA A 103 -7.21 7.03 11.20
N GLU A 104 -7.24 8.35 11.06
CA GLU A 104 -7.77 9.28 12.08
C GLU A 104 -9.28 9.24 12.14
N ASN A 105 -9.95 9.02 11.01
CA ASN A 105 -11.41 9.11 10.91
C ASN A 105 -12.14 7.82 11.32
N GLN A 106 -11.51 6.64 11.15
CA GLN A 106 -12.13 5.35 11.45
C GLN A 106 -11.11 4.22 11.58
N SER A 107 -11.53 3.11 12.19
CA SER A 107 -10.72 1.88 12.18
C SER A 107 -10.60 1.31 10.77
N CYS A 108 -9.39 0.92 10.35
CA CYS A 108 -9.10 0.54 8.98
C CYS A 108 -8.14 -0.65 8.88
N LEU A 109 -8.24 -1.37 7.76
CA LEU A 109 -7.24 -2.31 7.31
C LEU A 109 -6.65 -1.83 5.98
N PHE A 110 -5.33 -1.63 5.96
CA PHE A 110 -4.57 -1.24 4.79
C PHE A 110 -3.76 -2.40 4.23
N VAL A 111 -3.78 -2.58 2.90
CA VAL A 111 -3.02 -3.63 2.23
C VAL A 111 -1.86 -3.05 1.43
N GLY A 112 -0.65 -3.11 1.99
CA GLY A 112 0.59 -2.63 1.39
C GLY A 112 0.79 -1.11 1.53
N ARG A 113 1.41 -0.47 0.51
CA ARG A 113 1.69 0.98 0.44
C ARG A 113 2.52 1.54 1.60
N CYS A 114 3.34 0.69 2.24
CA CYS A 114 4.11 1.07 3.43
C CYS A 114 3.24 1.62 4.57
N ALA A 115 1.97 1.21 4.66
CA ALA A 115 1.06 1.72 5.68
C ALA A 115 1.57 1.44 7.10
N ASP A 116 2.25 0.32 7.32
CA ASP A 116 2.92 -0.02 8.58
C ASP A 116 4.03 0.97 8.97
N TYR A 117 4.73 1.54 8.00
CA TYR A 117 5.73 2.60 8.23
C TYR A 117 5.07 3.98 8.38
N ILE A 118 4.07 4.29 7.56
CA ILE A 118 3.34 5.56 7.61
C ILE A 118 2.62 5.73 8.94
N LEU A 119 2.03 4.64 9.47
CA LEU A 119 1.24 4.61 10.70
C LEU A 119 2.01 4.03 11.90
N ARG A 120 3.35 4.02 11.86
CA ARG A 120 4.19 3.45 12.93
C ARG A 120 4.00 4.09 14.30
N ASP A 121 3.61 5.36 14.30
CA ASP A 121 3.35 6.14 15.53
C ASP A 121 1.88 6.10 15.98
N HIS A 122 1.02 5.39 15.22
CA HIS A 122 -0.39 5.21 15.63
C HIS A 122 -0.46 4.28 16.85
N PRO A 123 -1.09 4.72 17.97
CA PRO A 123 -0.99 4.02 19.25
C PRO A 123 -1.61 2.61 19.23
N ARG A 124 -2.62 2.40 18.39
CA ARG A 124 -3.36 1.14 18.26
C ARG A 124 -3.18 0.57 16.86
N HIS A 125 -2.00 0.01 16.57
CA HIS A 125 -1.72 -0.58 15.26
C HIS A 125 -1.25 -2.05 15.35
N VAL A 126 -1.56 -2.80 14.31
CA VAL A 126 -1.08 -4.17 14.11
C VAL A 126 -0.49 -4.31 12.71
N ASN A 127 0.77 -4.76 12.64
CA ASN A 127 1.47 -5.01 11.39
C ASN A 127 1.57 -6.52 11.16
N ILE A 128 1.05 -7.00 10.04
CA ILE A 128 0.96 -8.43 9.69
C ILE A 128 1.61 -8.64 8.32
N PHE A 129 2.33 -9.75 8.16
CA PHE A 129 2.84 -10.18 6.86
C PHE A 129 2.31 -11.56 6.49
N ILE A 130 1.71 -11.68 5.29
CA ILE A 130 1.20 -12.94 4.76
C ILE A 130 2.15 -13.48 3.70
N SER A 131 2.72 -14.64 3.98
CA SER A 131 3.49 -15.45 3.03
C SER A 131 2.71 -16.70 2.61
N ALA A 132 3.25 -17.44 1.67
CA ALA A 132 2.84 -18.80 1.34
C ALA A 132 4.01 -19.52 0.65
N SER A 133 4.00 -20.85 0.60
CA SER A 133 4.98 -21.61 -0.17
C SER A 133 4.99 -21.21 -1.63
N LYS A 134 6.12 -21.39 -2.32
CA LYS A 134 6.24 -21.03 -3.74
C LYS A 134 5.20 -21.79 -4.58
N GLU A 135 5.04 -23.06 -4.30
CA GLU A 135 4.13 -23.98 -4.98
C GLU A 135 2.68 -23.55 -4.84
N ALA A 136 2.21 -23.28 -3.62
CA ALA A 136 0.85 -22.82 -3.34
C ALA A 136 0.54 -21.48 -4.01
N ARG A 137 1.53 -20.59 -4.10
CA ARG A 137 1.40 -19.28 -4.75
C ARG A 137 1.27 -19.40 -6.26
N ILE A 138 2.05 -20.29 -6.88
CA ILE A 138 2.00 -20.59 -8.31
C ILE A 138 0.64 -21.19 -8.65
N GLU A 139 0.25 -22.27 -7.96
CA GLU A 139 -1.03 -22.95 -8.16
C GLU A 139 -2.21 -21.98 -8.06
N ARG A 140 -2.21 -21.14 -7.04
CA ARG A 140 -3.25 -20.12 -6.86
C ARG A 140 -3.30 -19.14 -8.03
N LEU A 141 -2.16 -18.66 -8.55
CA LEU A 141 -2.15 -17.72 -9.67
C LEU A 141 -2.58 -18.38 -10.97
N MET A 142 -2.14 -19.60 -11.23
CA MET A 142 -2.59 -20.38 -12.39
C MET A 142 -4.11 -20.49 -12.39
N HIS A 143 -4.69 -20.86 -11.26
CA HIS A 143 -6.13 -21.00 -11.13
C HIS A 143 -6.90 -19.68 -11.28
N LEU A 144 -6.41 -18.58 -10.66
CA LEU A 144 -7.11 -17.30 -10.66
C LEU A 144 -7.01 -16.53 -11.98
N GLN A 145 -5.96 -16.77 -12.77
CA GLN A 145 -5.66 -15.97 -13.96
C GLN A 145 -5.61 -16.78 -15.26
N ASP A 146 -5.82 -18.07 -15.18
CA ASP A 146 -5.74 -19.00 -16.32
C ASP A 146 -4.42 -18.85 -17.09
N ILE A 147 -3.29 -18.95 -16.38
CA ILE A 147 -1.94 -18.76 -16.91
C ILE A 147 -1.08 -20.01 -16.68
N THR A 148 0.02 -20.15 -17.44
CA THR A 148 0.95 -21.26 -17.25
C THR A 148 1.78 -21.10 -15.97
N GLN A 149 2.43 -22.19 -15.55
CA GLN A 149 3.32 -22.20 -14.40
C GLN A 149 4.46 -21.18 -14.57
N GLU A 150 5.10 -21.15 -15.73
CA GLU A 150 6.21 -20.24 -16.03
C GLU A 150 5.76 -18.78 -15.92
N GLN A 151 4.57 -18.48 -16.45
CA GLN A 151 3.99 -17.14 -16.36
C GLN A 151 3.67 -16.76 -14.91
N ALA A 152 3.19 -17.72 -14.11
CA ALA A 152 2.91 -17.49 -12.68
C ALA A 152 4.21 -17.22 -11.92
N GLU A 153 5.27 -18.00 -12.13
CA GLU A 153 6.59 -17.81 -11.51
C GLU A 153 7.17 -16.43 -11.84
N GLU A 154 7.15 -16.05 -13.12
CA GLU A 154 7.65 -14.74 -13.55
C GLU A 154 6.86 -13.58 -12.91
N LYS A 155 5.53 -13.68 -12.85
CA LYS A 155 4.67 -12.67 -12.19
C LYS A 155 4.97 -12.56 -10.71
N ILE A 156 5.15 -13.68 -10.01
CA ILE A 156 5.48 -13.72 -8.58
C ILE A 156 6.79 -12.99 -8.34
N GLU A 157 7.84 -13.34 -9.07
CA GLU A 157 9.16 -12.75 -8.92
C GLU A 157 9.15 -11.23 -9.18
N LYS A 158 8.58 -10.82 -10.31
CA LYS A 158 8.46 -9.39 -10.66
C LYS A 158 7.67 -8.59 -9.64
N ALA A 159 6.53 -9.12 -9.19
CA ALA A 159 5.66 -8.41 -8.26
C ALA A 159 6.30 -8.28 -6.87
N ASP A 160 6.89 -9.35 -6.35
CA ASP A 160 7.50 -9.33 -5.03
C ASP A 160 8.78 -8.49 -5.03
N LYS A 161 9.61 -8.56 -6.09
CA LYS A 161 10.76 -7.66 -6.25
C LYS A 161 10.33 -6.19 -6.28
N LYS A 162 9.26 -5.86 -7.02
CA LYS A 162 8.72 -4.48 -7.06
C LYS A 162 8.21 -4.02 -5.69
N ARG A 163 7.52 -4.89 -4.95
CA ARG A 163 7.05 -4.60 -3.59
C ARG A 163 8.19 -4.40 -2.61
N ALA A 164 9.17 -5.31 -2.64
CA ALA A 164 10.36 -5.21 -1.80
C ALA A 164 11.14 -3.92 -2.06
N SER A 165 11.40 -3.59 -3.35
CA SER A 165 12.11 -2.37 -3.71
C SER A 165 11.37 -1.11 -3.23
N TYR A 166 10.06 -1.04 -3.43
CA TYR A 166 9.23 0.08 -2.97
C TYR A 166 9.24 0.21 -1.44
N TYR A 167 9.01 -0.91 -0.74
CA TYR A 167 8.96 -0.93 0.71
C TYR A 167 10.30 -0.56 1.34
N ASN A 168 11.39 -1.19 0.86
CA ASN A 168 12.74 -0.97 1.41
C ASN A 168 13.18 0.48 1.20
N TYR A 169 12.86 1.08 0.05
CA TYR A 169 13.20 2.46 -0.26
C TYR A 169 12.53 3.46 0.69
N TYR A 170 11.21 3.35 0.89
CA TYR A 170 10.47 4.32 1.69
C TYR A 170 10.50 4.05 3.20
N SER A 171 10.62 2.81 3.62
CA SER A 171 10.60 2.46 5.05
C SER A 171 11.97 2.33 5.68
N TYR A 172 13.03 2.18 4.88
CA TYR A 172 14.38 1.81 5.32
C TYR A 172 14.41 0.47 6.09
N LYS A 173 13.42 -0.38 5.87
CA LYS A 173 13.29 -1.72 6.48
C LYS A 173 13.34 -2.78 5.38
N THR A 174 13.49 -4.04 5.75
CA THR A 174 13.45 -5.16 4.83
C THR A 174 12.02 -5.72 4.71
N TRP A 175 11.48 -5.73 3.51
CA TRP A 175 10.16 -6.29 3.23
C TRP A 175 10.09 -7.77 3.58
N GLY A 176 9.06 -8.19 4.33
CA GLY A 176 8.88 -9.57 4.76
C GLY A 176 9.79 -10.05 5.87
N ALA A 177 10.70 -9.20 6.39
CA ALA A 177 11.53 -9.57 7.53
C ALA A 177 10.68 -9.65 8.80
N ALA A 178 10.74 -10.79 9.51
CA ALA A 178 9.90 -11.06 10.69
C ALA A 178 10.00 -9.97 11.77
N ALA A 179 11.17 -9.38 11.97
CA ALA A 179 11.38 -8.31 12.95
C ALA A 179 10.61 -7.01 12.64
N THR A 180 10.07 -6.87 11.43
CA THR A 180 9.32 -5.69 11.00
C THR A 180 7.84 -5.76 11.36
N TYR A 181 7.32 -6.97 11.57
CA TYR A 181 5.90 -7.21 11.74
C TYR A 181 5.60 -7.80 13.12
N HIS A 182 4.38 -7.59 13.61
CA HIS A 182 3.91 -8.20 14.85
C HIS A 182 3.52 -9.68 14.65
N LEU A 183 3.12 -10.05 13.43
CA LEU A 183 2.81 -11.42 13.04
C LEU A 183 3.24 -11.67 11.59
N CYS A 184 4.00 -12.73 11.36
CA CYS A 184 4.25 -13.29 10.04
C CYS A 184 3.63 -14.68 9.98
N ILE A 185 2.81 -14.94 8.94
CA ILE A 185 2.07 -16.19 8.84
C ILE A 185 2.12 -16.73 7.41
N ASP A 186 2.32 -18.04 7.31
CA ASP A 186 2.23 -18.78 6.04
C ASP A 186 0.80 -19.31 5.84
N SER A 187 0.09 -18.73 4.87
CA SER A 187 -1.30 -19.07 4.58
C SER A 187 -1.47 -20.43 3.90
N SER A 188 -0.40 -21.00 3.33
CA SER A 188 -0.46 -22.33 2.70
C SER A 188 -0.60 -23.47 3.70
N VAL A 189 -0.21 -23.24 4.96
CA VAL A 189 -0.29 -24.26 6.04
C VAL A 189 -1.73 -24.55 6.44
N MET A 190 -2.56 -23.53 6.56
CA MET A 190 -3.91 -23.66 7.11
C MET A 190 -5.02 -23.33 6.09
N GLY A 191 -4.66 -22.77 4.94
CA GLY A 191 -5.62 -22.19 4.01
C GLY A 191 -6.17 -20.84 4.46
N ILE A 192 -6.93 -20.19 3.59
CA ILE A 192 -7.38 -18.80 3.78
C ILE A 192 -8.23 -18.63 5.03
N ASP A 193 -9.29 -19.41 5.18
CA ASP A 193 -10.29 -19.19 6.22
C ASP A 193 -9.72 -19.40 7.63
N LYS A 194 -8.97 -20.48 7.85
CA LYS A 194 -8.30 -20.71 9.13
C LYS A 194 -7.21 -19.68 9.43
N THR A 195 -6.53 -19.18 8.39
CA THR A 195 -5.58 -18.07 8.53
C THR A 195 -6.28 -16.81 9.02
N VAL A 196 -7.46 -16.50 8.47
CA VAL A 196 -8.30 -15.38 8.93
C VAL A 196 -8.69 -15.53 10.39
N GLU A 197 -9.18 -16.72 10.80
CA GLU A 197 -9.57 -17.00 12.19
C GLU A 197 -8.40 -16.78 13.17
N TYR A 198 -7.23 -17.29 12.81
CA TYR A 198 -6.01 -17.15 13.63
C TYR A 198 -5.59 -15.69 13.76
N ILE A 199 -5.55 -14.97 12.65
CA ILE A 199 -5.19 -13.55 12.64
C ILE A 199 -6.23 -12.73 13.44
N LEU A 200 -7.51 -13.04 13.31
CA LEU A 200 -8.56 -12.36 14.05
C LEU A 200 -8.37 -12.48 15.56
N GLN A 201 -8.05 -13.67 16.05
CA GLN A 201 -7.76 -13.89 17.48
C GLN A 201 -6.50 -13.11 17.91
N PHE A 202 -5.45 -13.11 17.11
CA PHE A 202 -4.24 -12.35 17.38
C PHE A 202 -4.50 -10.84 17.46
N VAL A 203 -5.26 -10.29 16.50
CA VAL A 203 -5.62 -8.87 16.44
C VAL A 203 -6.45 -8.48 17.65
N LYS A 204 -7.47 -9.26 17.99
CA LYS A 204 -8.30 -9.03 19.17
C LYS A 204 -7.49 -9.00 20.46
N HIS A 205 -6.59 -9.95 20.63
CA HIS A 205 -5.71 -10.00 21.78
C HIS A 205 -4.76 -8.77 21.84
N LYS A 206 -4.08 -8.49 20.74
CA LYS A 206 -3.10 -7.39 20.68
C LYS A 206 -3.72 -6.00 20.90
N LEU A 207 -4.92 -5.79 20.39
CA LEU A 207 -5.63 -4.50 20.49
C LEU A 207 -6.57 -4.41 21.68
N ASN A 208 -6.74 -5.51 22.44
CA ASN A 208 -7.67 -5.63 23.54
C ASN A 208 -9.12 -5.27 23.13
N ILE A 209 -9.59 -5.86 22.03
CA ILE A 209 -10.96 -5.71 21.49
C ILE A 209 -11.71 -7.03 21.53
N GLN A 210 -13.06 -6.96 21.64
CA GLN A 210 -13.93 -8.14 21.74
C GLN A 210 -14.27 -8.76 20.38
#